data_154c1334c588a3a608e1b8ac6cd57124
#
_entry.id   154c1334c588a3a608e1b8ac6cd57124
#
_cell.length_a   1.000
_cell.length_b   1.000
_cell.length_c   1.000
_cell.angle_alpha   90.00
_cell.angle_beta   90.00
_cell.angle_gamma   90.00
#
_symmetry.space_group_name_H-M   'P 1'
#
loop_
_entity.id
_entity.type
_entity.pdbx_description
1 polymer ?
#
loop_
_entity_poly.entity_id
_entity_poly.type
_entity_poly.pdbx_seq_one_letter_code
_entity_poly.pdbx_strand_id
1 'polypeptide(L)'
;MKTIFVMVKCDLGQAYTVADEAVLNIEQVSEVYSTSGQFDLLMKCYLPEAVDIGRFVTERLQTLPGVKDTFTIIAFKAFSEDTSL
;
A
#
# COMPACT_ATOMS: atom_id res chain seq x y z
N MET A 1 -15.18 5.34 0.35
CA MET A 1 -13.89 4.75 -0.05
C MET A 1 -13.37 3.80 1.01
N LYS A 2 -12.73 2.73 0.57
CA LYS A 2 -12.07 1.80 1.48
C LYS A 2 -10.61 2.21 1.63
N THR A 3 -10.10 2.18 2.86
CA THR A 3 -8.69 2.46 3.13
C THR A 3 -7.98 1.17 3.49
N ILE A 4 -6.88 0.89 2.83
CA ILE A 4 -6.03 -0.24 3.17
C ILE A 4 -4.60 0.23 3.36
N PHE A 5 -3.88 -0.51 4.18
CA PHE A 5 -2.44 -0.34 4.35
C PHE A 5 -1.78 -1.62 3.89
N VAL A 6 -0.80 -1.50 3.03
CA VAL A 6 -0.10 -2.68 2.52
C VAL A 6 1.37 -2.56 2.91
N MET A 7 1.82 -3.50 3.71
CA MET A 7 3.23 -3.60 4.06
C MET A 7 3.91 -4.44 2.98
N VAL A 8 5.02 -3.93 2.46
CA VAL A 8 5.68 -4.53 1.30
C VAL A 8 7.11 -4.89 1.65
N LYS A 9 7.46 -6.12 1.35
CA LYS A 9 8.84 -6.57 1.40
C LYS A 9 9.39 -6.54 -0.02
N CYS A 10 10.56 -5.93 -0.17
CA CYS A 10 11.18 -5.75 -1.49
C CYS A 10 12.43 -6.60 -1.62
N ASP A 11 12.81 -6.87 -2.86
CA ASP A 11 14.12 -7.44 -3.14
C ASP A 11 15.20 -6.47 -2.70
N LEU A 12 16.38 -6.98 -2.37
CA LEU A 12 17.46 -6.15 -1.87
C LEU A 12 17.78 -5.00 -2.82
N GLY A 13 17.84 -3.80 -2.27
CA GLY A 13 18.18 -2.60 -3.02
C GLY A 13 17.04 -2.02 -3.85
N GLN A 14 15.84 -2.61 -3.82
CA GLN A 14 14.73 -2.21 -4.68
C GLN A 14 13.66 -1.37 -3.99
N ALA A 15 13.76 -1.16 -2.68
CA ALA A 15 12.66 -0.53 -1.93
C ALA A 15 12.28 0.85 -2.50
N TYR A 16 13.24 1.71 -2.74
CA TYR A 16 12.95 3.06 -3.21
C TYR A 16 12.45 3.06 -4.65
N THR A 17 12.95 2.17 -5.49
CA THR A 17 12.45 2.02 -6.85
C THR A 17 10.99 1.57 -6.85
N VAL A 18 10.65 0.61 -5.99
CA VAL A 18 9.27 0.14 -5.85
C VAL A 18 8.36 1.28 -5.35
N ALA A 19 8.84 2.04 -4.35
CA ALA A 19 8.07 3.16 -3.80
C ALA A 19 7.77 4.21 -4.88
N ASP A 20 8.76 4.58 -5.67
CA ASP A 20 8.58 5.57 -6.75
C ASP A 20 7.60 5.06 -7.80
N GLU A 21 7.74 3.81 -8.21
CA GLU A 21 6.83 3.20 -9.20
C GLU A 21 5.39 3.20 -8.69
N ALA A 22 5.18 2.84 -7.43
CA ALA A 22 3.84 2.80 -6.86
C ALA A 22 3.20 4.20 -6.84
N VAL A 23 3.93 5.19 -6.35
CA VAL A 23 3.42 6.55 -6.24
C VAL A 23 3.12 7.16 -7.60
N LEU A 24 3.99 6.93 -8.58
CA LEU A 24 3.86 7.55 -9.88
C LEU A 24 2.83 6.88 -10.78
N ASN A 25 2.64 5.57 -10.64
CA ASN A 25 1.88 4.80 -11.63
C ASN A 25 0.60 4.15 -11.11
N ILE A 26 0.38 4.12 -9.79
CA ILE A 26 -0.82 3.51 -9.23
C ILE A 26 -1.64 4.59 -8.53
N GLU A 27 -2.72 4.98 -9.19
CA GLU A 27 -3.57 6.09 -8.74
C GLU A 27 -4.09 5.89 -7.32
N GLN A 28 -4.42 4.66 -6.95
CA GLN A 28 -4.98 4.34 -5.64
C GLN A 28 -3.98 4.46 -4.50
N VAL A 29 -2.68 4.45 -4.80
CA VAL A 29 -1.65 4.61 -3.78
C VAL A 29 -1.51 6.08 -3.43
N SER A 30 -1.84 6.43 -2.19
CA SER A 30 -1.80 7.80 -1.71
C SER A 30 -0.42 8.19 -1.19
N GLU A 31 0.14 7.34 -0.34
CA GLU A 31 1.42 7.61 0.31
C GLU A 31 2.19 6.31 0.44
N VAL A 32 3.50 6.42 0.35
CA VAL A 32 4.40 5.28 0.60
C VAL A 32 5.47 5.76 1.55
N TYR A 33 5.65 5.01 2.63
CA TYR A 33 6.69 5.26 3.62
C TYR A 33 7.72 4.14 3.57
N SER A 34 9.01 4.51 3.63
CA SER A 34 10.04 3.52 3.87
C SER A 34 10.07 3.23 5.38
N THR A 35 10.22 1.97 5.74
CA THR A 35 10.12 1.54 7.13
C THR A 35 11.30 0.68 7.52
N SER A 36 11.55 0.60 8.82
CA SER A 36 12.49 -0.35 9.36
C SER A 36 11.76 -1.62 9.77
N GLY A 37 12.49 -2.70 9.98
CA GLY A 37 11.95 -3.95 10.49
C GLY A 37 11.73 -4.97 9.40
N GLN A 38 10.67 -5.75 9.55
CA GLN A 38 10.40 -6.91 8.74
C GLN A 38 10.00 -6.56 7.30
N PHE A 39 9.36 -5.42 7.11
CA PHE A 39 8.93 -4.94 5.80
C PHE A 39 9.69 -3.67 5.45
N ASP A 40 9.82 -3.40 4.17
CA ASP A 40 10.60 -2.28 3.65
C ASP A 40 9.76 -1.03 3.42
N LEU A 41 8.48 -1.22 3.05
CA LEU A 41 7.58 -0.11 2.73
C LEU A 41 6.24 -0.30 3.42
N LEU A 42 5.57 0.83 3.68
CA LEU A 42 4.18 0.87 4.08
C LEU A 42 3.44 1.74 3.08
N MET A 43 2.48 1.15 2.37
CA MET A 43 1.67 1.87 1.38
C MET A 43 0.27 2.12 1.92
N LYS A 44 -0.18 3.37 1.82
CA LYS A 44 -1.55 3.73 2.16
C LYS A 44 -2.33 3.89 0.86
N CYS A 45 -3.42 3.13 0.72
CA CYS A 45 -4.21 3.12 -0.52
C CYS A 45 -5.66 3.43 -0.21
N TYR A 46 -6.28 4.21 -1.11
CA TYR A 46 -7.70 4.48 -1.07
C TYR A 46 -8.36 3.83 -2.26
N LEU A 47 -9.33 2.96 -2.01
CA LEU A 47 -10.00 2.21 -3.07
C LEU A 47 -11.48 2.56 -3.11
N PRO A 48 -12.05 2.76 -4.32
CA PRO A 48 -13.51 2.85 -4.45
C PRO A 48 -14.19 1.60 -3.91
N GLU A 49 -15.42 1.75 -3.45
CA GLU A 49 -16.16 0.63 -2.84
C GLU A 49 -16.30 -0.57 -3.77
N ALA A 50 -16.38 -0.33 -5.07
CA ALA A 50 -16.57 -1.40 -6.04
C ALA A 50 -15.29 -2.18 -6.34
N VAL A 51 -14.14 -1.68 -5.93
CA VAL A 51 -12.87 -2.35 -6.22
C VAL A 51 -12.64 -3.51 -5.27
N ASP A 52 -12.30 -4.66 -5.84
CA ASP A 52 -11.94 -5.86 -5.07
C ASP A 52 -10.54 -5.67 -4.51
N ILE A 53 -10.42 -5.66 -3.18
CA ILE A 53 -9.14 -5.42 -2.50
C ILE A 53 -8.11 -6.49 -2.87
N GLY A 54 -8.50 -7.75 -2.81
CA GLY A 54 -7.58 -8.85 -3.12
C GLY A 54 -7.06 -8.77 -4.53
N ARG A 55 -7.93 -8.45 -5.48
CA ARG A 55 -7.54 -8.31 -6.88
C ARG A 55 -6.61 -7.12 -7.08
N PHE A 56 -6.91 -6.00 -6.44
CA PHE A 56 -6.05 -4.82 -6.50
C PHE A 56 -4.62 -5.15 -6.01
N VAL A 57 -4.53 -5.78 -4.84
CA VAL A 57 -3.21 -6.14 -4.28
C VAL A 57 -2.48 -7.11 -5.20
N THR A 58 -3.18 -8.15 -5.66
CA THR A 58 -2.55 -9.19 -6.48
C THR A 58 -2.13 -8.67 -7.85
N GLU A 59 -3.00 -7.89 -8.50
CA GLU A 59 -2.78 -7.49 -9.88
C GLU A 59 -2.02 -6.17 -10.04
N ARG A 60 -2.08 -5.30 -9.04
CA ARG A 60 -1.46 -3.98 -9.16
C ARG A 60 -0.23 -3.82 -8.27
N LEU A 61 -0.23 -4.36 -7.07
CA LEU A 61 0.88 -4.18 -6.15
C LEU A 61 1.89 -5.33 -6.23
N GLN A 62 1.42 -6.56 -6.23
CA GLN A 62 2.33 -7.71 -6.25
C GLN A 62 3.04 -7.88 -7.59
N THR A 63 2.55 -7.24 -8.63
CA THR A 63 3.18 -7.28 -9.95
C THR A 63 4.23 -6.20 -10.15
N LEU A 64 4.39 -5.27 -9.22
CA LEU A 64 5.46 -4.28 -9.31
C LEU A 64 6.82 -4.97 -9.25
N PRO A 65 7.73 -4.66 -10.19
CA PRO A 65 9.07 -5.25 -10.15
C PRO A 65 9.77 -4.92 -8.84
N GLY A 66 10.36 -5.92 -8.22
CA GLY A 66 11.07 -5.76 -6.96
C GLY A 66 10.24 -6.07 -5.72
N VAL A 67 8.94 -6.28 -5.85
CA VAL A 67 8.09 -6.70 -4.73
C VAL A 67 8.29 -8.19 -4.49
N LYS A 68 8.59 -8.54 -3.24
CA LYS A 68 8.84 -9.92 -2.84
C LYS A 68 7.65 -10.50 -2.06
N ASP A 69 7.04 -9.70 -1.19
CA ASP A 69 5.94 -10.16 -0.36
C ASP A 69 5.10 -8.96 0.08
N THR A 70 3.83 -9.19 0.39
CA THR A 70 2.93 -8.14 0.86
C THR A 70 2.10 -8.65 2.04
N PHE A 71 1.74 -7.72 2.92
CA PHE A 71 0.84 -7.98 4.03
C PHE A 71 -0.19 -6.86 4.07
N THR A 72 -1.45 -7.19 3.80
CA THR A 72 -2.52 -6.20 3.67
C THR A 72 -3.30 -6.07 4.97
N ILE A 73 -3.51 -4.82 5.39
CA ILE A 73 -4.33 -4.48 6.55
C ILE A 73 -5.50 -3.66 6.02
N ILE A 74 -6.73 -4.15 6.26
CA ILE A 74 -7.94 -3.42 5.90
C ILE A 74 -8.33 -2.56 7.08
N ALA A 75 -8.37 -1.25 6.87
CA ALA A 75 -8.77 -0.32 7.93
C ALA A 75 -10.28 -0.17 7.94
N PHE A 76 -10.87 -0.22 9.12
CA PHE A 76 -12.31 -0.04 9.25
C PHE A 76 -12.68 1.42 9.47
N LYS A 77 -11.97 2.11 10.36
CA LYS A 77 -12.35 3.48 10.72
C LYS A 77 -11.13 4.25 11.22
N ALA A 78 -11.00 5.47 10.74
CA ALA A 78 -10.00 6.40 11.25
C ALA A 78 -10.56 7.16 12.44
N PHE A 79 -9.77 7.30 13.47
CA PHE A 79 -10.12 8.11 14.64
C PHE A 79 -9.16 9.28 14.74
N SER A 80 -9.71 10.49 14.91
CA SER A 80 -8.93 11.69 15.17
C SER A 80 -9.88 12.69 15.85
N GLU A 81 -9.34 13.73 16.42
CA GLU A 81 -10.18 14.75 17.06
C GLU A 81 -11.13 15.37 16.04
N ASP A 82 -10.69 15.58 14.81
CA ASP A 82 -11.46 16.22 13.76
C ASP A 82 -12.55 15.32 13.19
N THR A 83 -12.45 14.01 13.36
CA THR A 83 -13.39 13.05 12.79
C THR A 83 -14.23 12.33 13.84
N SER A 84 -14.17 12.77 15.08
CA SER A 84 -14.91 12.16 16.18
C SER A 84 -16.42 12.45 16.15
N LEU A 85 -16.83 13.32 15.29
CA LEU A 85 -18.25 13.75 15.21
C LEU A 85 -19.12 12.84 14.37
#